data_85a4ff6fe1bbafb75fc6361aa2a67672
#
_entry.id   85a4ff6fe1bbafb75fc6361aa2a67672
#
_cell.length_a   1.000
_cell.length_b   1.000
_cell.length_c   1.000
_cell.angle_alpha   90.00
_cell.angle_beta   90.00
_cell.angle_gamma   90.00
#
_symmetry.space_group_name_H-M   'P 1'
#
loop_
_entity.id
_entity.type
_entity.pdbx_description
1 polymer ?
#
loop_
_entity_poly.entity_id
_entity_poly.type
_entity_poly.pdbx_seq_one_letter_code
_entity_poly.pdbx_strand_id
1 'polypeptide(L)'
;MRAHVIDNGVVVNTVEVVSLDLLPGLVAAQGNEGIGWGYDGQYFTAPTQAPAIVPQEVTMRQARLALLDAGLLANVQTAINSLPEPAKTKAQIEWDYSNALQRDNSFVSVLGAALGLNETALDNLFIAASKL
;
A
#
# COMPACT_ATOMS: atom_id res chain seq x y z
N MET A 1 37.45 3.05 -4.58
CA MET A 1 36.22 3.06 -5.43
C MET A 1 35.13 2.25 -4.73
N ARG A 2 33.91 2.64 -4.90
CA ARG A 2 32.78 1.90 -4.37
C ARG A 2 32.43 0.73 -5.31
N ALA A 3 32.27 -0.45 -4.74
CA ALA A 3 31.92 -1.65 -5.48
C ALA A 3 30.89 -2.46 -4.72
N HIS A 4 30.10 -3.21 -5.45
CA HIS A 4 29.06 -4.08 -4.90
C HIS A 4 29.49 -5.54 -4.98
N VAL A 5 29.25 -6.27 -3.90
CA VAL A 5 29.39 -7.74 -3.89
C VAL A 5 28.09 -8.32 -4.40
N ILE A 6 28.19 -9.10 -5.49
CA ILE A 6 27.02 -9.73 -6.14
C ILE A 6 27.01 -11.21 -5.79
N ASP A 7 25.88 -11.71 -5.32
CA ASP A 7 25.63 -13.13 -5.11
C ASP A 7 24.26 -13.49 -5.69
N ASN A 8 24.22 -14.50 -6.55
CA ASN A 8 23.01 -14.93 -7.26
C ASN A 8 22.26 -13.79 -7.97
N GLY A 9 22.98 -12.84 -8.54
CA GLY A 9 22.41 -11.72 -9.26
C GLY A 9 21.82 -10.62 -8.38
N VAL A 10 22.16 -10.59 -7.10
CA VAL A 10 21.67 -9.60 -6.13
C VAL A 10 22.85 -8.96 -5.38
N VAL A 11 22.78 -7.66 -5.15
CA VAL A 11 23.75 -6.95 -4.32
C VAL A 11 23.57 -7.37 -2.86
N VAL A 12 24.57 -8.02 -2.29
CA VAL A 12 24.55 -8.49 -0.90
C VAL A 12 25.38 -7.62 0.03
N ASN A 13 26.31 -6.84 -0.52
CA ASN A 13 27.13 -5.90 0.26
C ASN A 13 27.69 -4.82 -0.65
N THR A 14 28.12 -3.72 -0.05
CA THR A 14 28.79 -2.62 -0.72
C THR A 14 30.08 -2.31 0.04
N VAL A 15 31.21 -2.26 -0.67
CA VAL A 15 32.53 -2.07 -0.07
C VAL A 15 33.34 -1.01 -0.81
N GLU A 16 34.26 -0.39 -0.12
CA GLU A 16 35.28 0.47 -0.73
C GLU A 16 36.52 -0.35 -1.02
N VAL A 17 36.97 -0.35 -2.26
CA VAL A 17 38.14 -1.11 -2.71
C VAL A 17 39.03 -0.26 -3.62
N VAL A 18 40.30 -0.63 -3.72
CA VAL A 18 41.22 0.01 -4.66
C VAL A 18 41.18 -0.63 -6.05
N SER A 19 40.68 -1.87 -6.14
CA SER A 19 40.54 -2.62 -7.38
C SER A 19 39.44 -3.66 -7.26
N LEU A 20 38.77 -3.96 -8.36
CA LEU A 20 37.73 -5.01 -8.43
C LEU A 20 38.31 -6.43 -8.35
N ASP A 21 39.63 -6.57 -8.49
CA ASP A 21 40.30 -7.87 -8.44
C ASP A 21 40.53 -8.39 -7.01
N LEU A 22 40.23 -7.58 -6.01
CA LEU A 22 40.47 -7.94 -4.59
C LEU A 22 39.59 -9.10 -4.12
N LEU A 23 38.36 -9.18 -4.61
CA LEU A 23 37.41 -10.22 -4.23
C LEU A 23 36.63 -10.68 -5.45
N PRO A 24 36.26 -11.97 -5.54
CA PRO A 24 35.39 -12.46 -6.62
C PRO A 24 33.97 -11.86 -6.46
N GLY A 25 33.32 -11.61 -7.57
CA GLY A 25 31.94 -11.10 -7.59
C GLY A 25 31.79 -9.61 -7.34
N LEU A 26 32.89 -8.84 -7.36
CA LEU A 26 32.82 -7.39 -7.26
C LEU A 26 32.41 -6.76 -8.59
N VAL A 27 31.50 -5.78 -8.52
CA VAL A 27 31.08 -4.95 -9.65
C VAL A 27 31.15 -3.48 -9.24
N ALA A 28 31.73 -2.64 -10.08
CA ALA A 28 31.82 -1.20 -9.80
C ALA A 28 30.43 -0.59 -9.66
N ALA A 29 30.25 0.28 -8.67
CA ALA A 29 29.03 1.04 -8.51
C ALA A 29 28.79 1.96 -9.71
N GLN A 30 27.56 2.03 -10.19
CA GLN A 30 27.18 2.84 -11.35
C GLN A 30 26.39 4.08 -10.94
N GLY A 31 25.82 4.11 -9.74
CA GLY A 31 24.99 5.22 -9.28
C GLY A 31 24.54 5.06 -7.83
N ASN A 32 23.24 5.07 -7.62
CA ASN A 32 22.61 5.03 -6.31
C ASN A 32 22.18 3.63 -5.86
N GLU A 33 22.58 2.61 -6.59
CA GLU A 33 22.26 1.24 -6.24
C GLU A 33 22.83 0.85 -4.87
N GLY A 34 22.18 -0.06 -4.21
CA GLY A 34 22.54 -0.52 -2.88
C GLY A 34 22.18 -1.99 -2.65
N ILE A 35 22.33 -2.44 -1.42
CA ILE A 35 22.00 -3.82 -1.01
C ILE A 35 20.56 -4.13 -1.36
N GLY A 36 20.32 -5.31 -1.93
CA GLY A 36 19.01 -5.76 -2.35
C GLY A 36 18.67 -5.50 -3.83
N TRP A 37 19.48 -4.68 -4.52
CA TRP A 37 19.30 -4.45 -5.95
C TRP A 37 19.67 -5.68 -6.77
N GLY A 38 18.97 -5.92 -7.86
CA GLY A 38 19.31 -6.94 -8.84
C GLY A 38 20.44 -6.47 -9.75
N TYR A 39 21.19 -7.42 -10.30
CA TYR A 39 22.23 -7.18 -11.30
C TYR A 39 22.17 -8.26 -12.37
N ASP A 40 22.00 -7.85 -13.62
CA ASP A 40 21.84 -8.76 -14.76
C ASP A 40 23.13 -9.06 -15.53
N GLY A 41 24.26 -8.58 -15.05
CA GLY A 41 25.56 -8.66 -15.71
C GLY A 41 25.97 -7.36 -16.40
N GLN A 42 25.07 -6.40 -16.49
CA GLN A 42 25.31 -5.10 -17.13
C GLN A 42 24.66 -3.93 -16.37
N TYR A 43 23.44 -4.08 -15.91
CA TYR A 43 22.68 -3.03 -15.24
C TYR A 43 22.16 -3.45 -13.89
N PHE A 44 22.04 -2.48 -12.98
CA PHE A 44 21.38 -2.66 -11.69
C PHE A 44 19.89 -2.34 -11.82
N THR A 45 19.05 -3.13 -11.13
CA THR A 45 17.60 -2.94 -11.08
C THR A 45 17.17 -2.75 -9.64
N ALA A 46 16.43 -1.67 -9.36
CA ALA A 46 15.89 -1.44 -8.03
C ALA A 46 14.98 -2.60 -7.60
N PRO A 47 15.01 -3.01 -6.31
CA PRO A 47 14.11 -4.05 -5.83
C PRO A 47 12.67 -3.61 -6.04
N THR A 48 11.83 -4.54 -6.52
CA THR A 48 10.39 -4.30 -6.62
C THR A 48 9.86 -4.12 -5.20
N GLN A 49 9.20 -3.00 -4.93
CA GLN A 49 8.52 -2.83 -3.65
C GLN A 49 7.47 -3.92 -3.50
N ALA A 50 7.46 -4.59 -2.34
CA ALA A 50 6.39 -5.49 -2.02
C ALA A 50 5.06 -4.72 -2.09
N PRO A 51 3.99 -5.31 -2.70
CA PRO A 51 2.70 -4.64 -2.71
C PRO A 51 2.28 -4.31 -1.27
N ALA A 52 1.74 -3.13 -1.06
CA ALA A 52 1.27 -2.72 0.25
C ALA A 52 0.23 -3.73 0.75
N ILE A 53 0.38 -4.20 1.98
CA ILE A 53 -0.58 -5.10 2.60
C ILE A 53 -1.83 -4.28 2.93
N VAL A 54 -2.97 -4.66 2.36
CA VAL A 54 -4.26 -4.03 2.66
C VAL A 54 -4.76 -4.60 3.99
N PRO A 55 -5.02 -3.76 5.02
CA PRO A 55 -5.61 -4.23 6.26
C PRO A 55 -6.99 -4.83 5.99
N GLN A 56 -7.27 -5.99 6.59
CA GLN A 56 -8.58 -6.64 6.46
C GLN A 56 -9.63 -6.00 7.34
N GLU A 57 -9.21 -5.26 8.37
CA GLU A 57 -10.10 -4.60 9.31
C GLU A 57 -9.47 -3.29 9.81
N VAL A 58 -10.29 -2.26 9.94
CA VAL A 58 -9.94 -0.99 10.59
C VAL A 58 -11.07 -0.62 11.55
N THR A 59 -10.76 0.17 12.57
CA THR A 59 -11.81 0.66 13.47
C THR A 59 -12.69 1.68 12.75
N MET A 60 -13.91 1.84 13.22
CA MET A 60 -14.82 2.85 12.66
C MET A 60 -14.22 4.27 12.81
N ARG A 61 -13.55 4.55 13.92
CA ARG A 61 -12.82 5.80 14.11
C ARG A 61 -11.76 6.01 13.03
N GLN A 62 -10.93 5.00 12.77
CA GLN A 62 -9.91 5.06 11.72
C GLN A 62 -10.54 5.30 10.35
N ALA A 63 -11.60 4.57 10.02
CA ALA A 63 -12.31 4.72 8.75
C ALA A 63 -12.87 6.13 8.57
N ARG A 64 -13.49 6.68 9.61
CA ARG A 64 -14.05 8.04 9.56
C ARG A 64 -12.97 9.10 9.41
N LEU A 65 -11.83 8.95 10.10
CA LEU A 65 -10.69 9.87 9.96
C LEU A 65 -10.08 9.80 8.56
N ALA A 66 -9.95 8.61 7.99
CA ALA A 66 -9.43 8.45 6.63
C ALA A 66 -10.37 9.08 5.59
N LEU A 67 -11.68 8.93 5.76
CA LEU A 67 -12.68 9.57 4.91
C LEU A 67 -12.65 11.10 5.04
N LEU A 68 -12.43 11.61 6.24
CA LEU A 68 -12.26 13.03 6.48
C LEU A 68 -11.04 13.58 5.75
N ASP A 69 -9.91 12.90 5.86
CA ASP A 69 -8.67 13.29 5.18
C ASP A 69 -8.80 13.25 3.66
N ALA A 70 -9.59 12.31 3.13
CA ALA A 70 -9.88 12.20 1.70
C ALA A 70 -10.96 13.19 1.22
N GLY A 71 -11.60 13.92 2.14
CA GLY A 71 -12.69 14.83 1.80
C GLY A 71 -14.01 14.15 1.47
N LEU A 72 -14.18 12.88 1.87
CA LEU A 72 -15.35 12.07 1.53
C LEU A 72 -16.33 11.88 2.70
N LEU A 73 -15.94 12.26 3.92
CA LEU A 73 -16.75 12.00 5.11
C LEU A 73 -18.15 12.63 5.00
N ALA A 74 -18.24 13.87 4.51
CA ALA A 74 -19.52 14.55 4.32
C ALA A 74 -20.40 13.88 3.25
N ASN A 75 -19.78 13.17 2.32
CA ASN A 75 -20.49 12.49 1.24
C ASN A 75 -21.08 11.14 1.65
N VAL A 76 -20.63 10.57 2.76
CA VAL A 76 -21.08 9.25 3.23
C VAL A 76 -22.57 9.24 3.47
N GLN A 77 -23.11 10.22 4.18
CA GLN A 77 -24.55 10.28 4.47
C GLN A 77 -25.36 10.45 3.19
N THR A 78 -24.88 11.28 2.25
CA THR A 78 -25.52 11.45 0.94
C THR A 78 -25.52 10.14 0.15
N ALA A 79 -24.40 9.41 0.18
CA ALA A 79 -24.26 8.12 -0.48
C ALA A 79 -25.24 7.09 0.11
N ILE A 80 -25.34 7.01 1.44
CA ILE A 80 -26.30 6.13 2.13
C ILE A 80 -27.73 6.49 1.73
N ASN A 81 -28.08 7.78 1.72
CA ASN A 81 -29.40 8.26 1.36
C ASN A 81 -29.78 7.96 -0.11
N SER A 82 -28.81 7.75 -0.98
CA SER A 82 -29.04 7.40 -2.38
C SER A 82 -29.32 5.93 -2.60
N LEU A 83 -29.13 5.08 -1.60
CA LEU A 83 -29.33 3.64 -1.73
C LEU A 83 -30.83 3.29 -1.66
N PRO A 84 -31.25 2.23 -2.40
CA PRO A 84 -32.62 1.71 -2.29
C PRO A 84 -32.81 0.95 -0.96
N GLU A 85 -34.05 0.89 -0.49
CA GLU A 85 -34.38 0.04 0.66
C GLU A 85 -34.38 -1.45 0.23
N PRO A 86 -33.97 -2.40 1.08
CA PRO A 86 -33.53 -2.20 2.48
C PRO A 86 -32.04 -1.87 2.65
N ALA A 87 -31.29 -1.75 1.56
CA ALA A 87 -29.84 -1.49 1.59
C ALA A 87 -29.51 -0.19 2.31
N LYS A 88 -30.33 0.85 2.12
CA LYS A 88 -30.19 2.14 2.79
C LYS A 88 -30.22 2.00 4.31
N THR A 89 -31.25 1.34 4.85
CA THR A 89 -31.38 1.15 6.29
C THR A 89 -30.24 0.29 6.85
N LYS A 90 -29.85 -0.78 6.16
CA LYS A 90 -28.71 -1.61 6.56
C LYS A 90 -27.41 -0.82 6.58
N ALA A 91 -27.16 -0.04 5.57
CA ALA A 91 -25.96 0.80 5.48
C ALA A 91 -25.93 1.84 6.60
N GLN A 92 -27.04 2.46 6.92
CA GLN A 92 -27.14 3.42 8.01
C GLN A 92 -26.83 2.78 9.37
N ILE A 93 -27.34 1.58 9.61
CA ILE A 93 -27.08 0.84 10.85
C ILE A 93 -25.59 0.47 10.93
N GLU A 94 -25.01 -0.04 9.88
CA GLU A 94 -23.58 -0.37 9.84
C GLU A 94 -22.72 0.87 10.10
N TRP A 95 -23.08 1.99 9.50
CA TRP A 95 -22.36 3.25 9.68
C TRP A 95 -22.44 3.80 11.10
N ASP A 96 -23.61 3.71 11.72
CA ASP A 96 -23.87 4.33 13.04
C ASP A 96 -23.43 3.45 14.20
N TYR A 97 -23.50 2.13 14.06
CA TYR A 97 -23.38 1.19 15.18
C TYR A 97 -22.21 0.22 15.08
N SER A 98 -21.55 0.09 13.93
CA SER A 98 -20.38 -0.78 13.81
C SER A 98 -19.18 -0.18 14.53
N ASN A 99 -18.42 -1.03 15.24
CA ASN A 99 -17.19 -0.61 15.91
C ASN A 99 -15.98 -0.68 14.97
N ALA A 100 -16.06 -1.52 13.95
CA ALA A 100 -14.99 -1.76 12.99
C ALA A 100 -15.57 -2.03 11.60
N LEU A 101 -14.75 -1.79 10.57
CA LEU A 101 -15.07 -2.12 9.19
C LEU A 101 -14.14 -3.21 8.69
N GLN A 102 -14.69 -4.26 8.10
CA GLN A 102 -13.94 -5.30 7.40
C GLN A 102 -13.90 -4.98 5.91
N ARG A 103 -12.72 -5.16 5.29
CA ARG A 103 -12.50 -4.83 3.88
C ARG A 103 -13.43 -5.60 2.95
N ASP A 104 -13.76 -6.83 3.30
CA ASP A 104 -14.65 -7.73 2.53
C ASP A 104 -16.13 -7.61 2.90
N ASN A 105 -16.49 -6.72 3.81
CA ASN A 105 -17.89 -6.50 4.19
C ASN A 105 -18.66 -5.90 3.00
N SER A 106 -19.85 -6.43 2.72
CA SER A 106 -20.72 -5.93 1.66
C SER A 106 -21.06 -4.45 1.82
N PHE A 107 -21.17 -3.96 3.03
CA PHE A 107 -21.37 -2.53 3.32
C PHE A 107 -20.27 -1.67 2.71
N VAL A 108 -19.01 -2.10 2.82
CA VAL A 108 -17.85 -1.37 2.26
C VAL A 108 -17.96 -1.30 0.75
N SER A 109 -18.31 -2.41 0.10
CA SER A 109 -18.48 -2.45 -1.37
C SER A 109 -19.63 -1.55 -1.83
N VAL A 110 -20.75 -1.59 -1.15
CA VAL A 110 -21.94 -0.79 -1.49
C VAL A 110 -21.64 0.70 -1.29
N LEU A 111 -21.06 1.07 -0.15
CA LEU A 111 -20.73 2.45 0.14
C LEU A 111 -19.65 2.98 -0.80
N GLY A 112 -18.65 2.17 -1.10
CA GLY A 112 -17.60 2.52 -2.05
C GLY A 112 -18.14 2.82 -3.43
N ALA A 113 -19.03 1.98 -3.94
CA ALA A 113 -19.71 2.19 -5.23
C ALA A 113 -20.52 3.50 -5.22
N ALA A 114 -21.25 3.77 -4.15
CA ALA A 114 -22.04 4.99 -4.00
C ALA A 114 -21.17 6.25 -3.92
N LEU A 115 -19.95 6.14 -3.37
CA LEU A 115 -18.98 7.23 -3.32
C LEU A 115 -18.14 7.35 -4.60
N GLY A 116 -18.28 6.44 -5.54
CA GLY A 116 -17.49 6.42 -6.77
C GLY A 116 -16.09 5.84 -6.58
N LEU A 117 -15.87 5.05 -5.54
CA LEU A 117 -14.57 4.43 -5.25
C LEU A 117 -14.50 3.02 -5.88
N ASN A 118 -13.40 2.73 -6.57
CA ASN A 118 -13.12 1.39 -7.06
C ASN A 118 -12.38 0.56 -5.98
N GLU A 119 -12.07 -0.71 -6.29
CA GLU A 119 -11.36 -1.60 -5.37
C GLU A 119 -10.00 -1.03 -4.93
N THR A 120 -9.24 -0.46 -5.85
CA THR A 120 -7.93 0.15 -5.56
C THR A 120 -8.09 1.35 -4.62
N ALA A 121 -9.08 2.20 -4.83
CA ALA A 121 -9.34 3.35 -3.98
C ALA A 121 -9.76 2.92 -2.57
N LEU A 122 -10.57 1.87 -2.45
CA LEU A 122 -10.94 1.28 -1.17
C LEU A 122 -9.73 0.69 -0.45
N ASP A 123 -8.87 -0.03 -1.15
CA ASP A 123 -7.64 -0.56 -0.58
C ASP A 123 -6.75 0.54 -0.03
N ASN A 124 -6.57 1.62 -0.78
CA ASN A 124 -5.77 2.77 -0.35
C ASN A 124 -6.38 3.46 0.88
N LEU A 125 -7.70 3.53 0.93
CA LEU A 125 -8.40 4.11 2.08
C LEU A 125 -8.18 3.28 3.36
N PHE A 126 -8.24 1.95 3.25
CA PHE A 126 -7.97 1.05 4.37
C PHE A 126 -6.51 1.13 4.82
N ILE A 127 -5.57 1.21 3.89
CA ILE A 127 -4.15 1.40 4.22
C ILE A 127 -3.94 2.72 4.97
N ALA A 128 -4.51 3.80 4.49
CA ALA A 128 -4.43 5.11 5.16
C ALA A 128 -5.07 5.07 6.54
N ALA A 129 -6.25 4.44 6.67
CA ALA A 129 -6.97 4.31 7.93
C ALA A 129 -6.14 3.58 8.99
N SER A 130 -5.42 2.54 8.61
CA SER A 130 -4.61 1.74 9.53
C SER A 130 -3.49 2.52 10.21
N LYS A 131 -3.13 3.67 9.67
CA LYS A 131 -2.08 4.56 10.19
C LYS A 131 -2.60 5.66 11.11
N LEU A 132 -3.90 5.71 11.33
CA LEU A 132 -4.57 6.77 12.11
C LEU A 132 -4.92 6.34 13.53
#